data_28f847570a8b143178f9a00ade71768d
#
_entry.id   28f847570a8b143178f9a00ade71768d
#
_cell.length_a   1.000
_cell.length_b   1.000
_cell.length_c   1.000
_cell.angle_alpha   90.00
_cell.angle_beta   90.00
_cell.angle_gamma   90.00
#
_symmetry.space_group_name_H-M   'P 1'
#
loop_
_entity.id
_entity.type
_entity.pdbx_description
1 polymer ?
#
loop_
_entity_poly.entity_id
_entity_poly.type
_entity_poly.pdbx_seq_one_letter_code
_entity_poly.pdbx_strand_id
1 'polypeptide(L)'
;MKQAVSLVLSSGGARGIAHIGVIEELERQGFEIKSIAGSSMGALVGGMYASGNLGVFKNWMCKIDKKAMFNLVDFTLSKNGLVKGNRIINELKKITPDINIEDLPISYKAIATDIESRNEIVFEKNSLFNAIRSSISIPGFFTPNQLKDMVLIDGGVSNPLPVNRVRRCKNDLLIAVDVSGPLPLTKSSN
;
A
#
# COMPACT_ATOMS: atom_id res chain seq x y z
N MET A 1 -24.32 -1.91 -17.20
CA MET A 1 -23.75 -1.91 -15.84
C MET A 1 -22.24 -2.02 -15.95
N LYS A 2 -21.47 -1.29 -15.15
CA LYS A 2 -20.01 -1.43 -15.14
C LYS A 2 -19.61 -2.81 -14.60
N GLN A 3 -18.54 -3.40 -15.17
CA GLN A 3 -18.00 -4.66 -14.67
C GLN A 3 -17.31 -4.43 -13.32
N ALA A 4 -17.75 -5.14 -12.29
CA ALA A 4 -17.15 -5.09 -10.95
C ALA A 4 -15.79 -5.75 -10.92
N VAL A 5 -14.86 -5.18 -10.14
CA VAL A 5 -13.50 -5.69 -9.93
C VAL A 5 -13.20 -5.81 -8.45
N SER A 6 -12.65 -6.96 -8.06
CA SER A 6 -11.89 -7.15 -6.82
C SER A 6 -10.41 -7.06 -7.14
N LEU A 7 -9.75 -6.01 -6.65
CA LEU A 7 -8.37 -5.64 -7.01
C LEU A 7 -7.38 -6.06 -5.93
N VAL A 8 -6.29 -6.67 -6.34
CA VAL A 8 -5.18 -7.02 -5.46
C VAL A 8 -3.92 -6.30 -5.91
N LEU A 9 -3.28 -5.60 -4.98
CA LEU A 9 -2.10 -4.78 -5.23
C LEU A 9 -0.90 -5.33 -4.46
N SER A 10 0.14 -5.73 -5.18
CA SER A 10 1.34 -6.30 -4.57
C SER A 10 2.15 -5.29 -3.77
N SER A 11 3.04 -5.81 -2.94
CA SER A 11 4.22 -5.10 -2.48
C SER A 11 5.12 -4.73 -3.68
N GLY A 12 6.12 -3.87 -3.48
CA GLY A 12 7.04 -3.53 -4.57
C GLY A 12 7.87 -2.28 -4.33
N GLY A 13 7.83 -1.70 -3.14
CA GLY A 13 8.54 -0.46 -2.82
C GLY A 13 8.22 0.64 -3.81
N ALA A 14 9.22 1.34 -4.34
CA ALA A 14 9.02 2.44 -5.29
C ALA A 14 8.27 2.02 -6.58
N ARG A 15 8.43 0.77 -7.02
CA ARG A 15 7.70 0.25 -8.20
C ARG A 15 6.19 0.21 -8.00
N GLY A 16 5.72 0.12 -6.75
CA GLY A 16 4.29 0.11 -6.42
C GLY A 16 3.56 1.41 -6.76
N ILE A 17 4.25 2.50 -7.09
CA ILE A 17 3.64 3.72 -7.63
C ILE A 17 2.89 3.43 -8.94
N ALA A 18 3.32 2.43 -9.70
CA ALA A 18 2.64 1.98 -10.92
C ALA A 18 1.20 1.53 -10.68
N HIS A 19 0.84 1.10 -9.46
CA HIS A 19 -0.55 0.77 -9.11
C HIS A 19 -1.52 1.93 -9.34
N ILE A 20 -1.05 3.20 -9.23
CA ILE A 20 -1.87 4.38 -9.50
C ILE A 20 -2.35 4.35 -10.96
N GLY A 21 -1.42 4.14 -11.91
CA GLY A 21 -1.75 4.09 -13.33
C GLY A 21 -2.67 2.92 -13.68
N VAL A 22 -2.52 1.78 -13.01
CA VAL A 22 -3.41 0.62 -13.21
C VAL A 22 -4.84 0.93 -12.75
N ILE A 23 -4.99 1.56 -11.58
CA ILE A 23 -6.31 1.96 -11.07
C ILE A 23 -6.98 2.96 -12.02
N GLU A 24 -6.27 4.00 -12.44
CA GLU A 24 -6.77 5.01 -13.36
C GLU A 24 -7.19 4.39 -14.71
N GLU A 25 -6.40 3.45 -15.23
CA GLU A 25 -6.71 2.77 -16.47
C GLU A 25 -7.95 1.86 -16.34
N LEU A 26 -8.09 1.12 -15.25
CA LEU A 26 -9.28 0.32 -14.99
C LEU A 26 -10.55 1.19 -14.96
N GLU A 27 -10.50 2.33 -14.27
CA GLU A 27 -11.64 3.26 -14.25
C GLU A 27 -11.93 3.87 -15.64
N ARG A 28 -10.87 4.22 -16.41
CA ARG A 28 -11.00 4.73 -17.76
C ARG A 28 -11.64 3.72 -18.72
N GLN A 29 -11.35 2.44 -18.52
CA GLN A 29 -11.96 1.33 -19.28
C GLN A 29 -13.38 0.99 -18.81
N GLY A 30 -13.90 1.70 -17.82
CA GLY A 30 -15.27 1.54 -17.35
C GLY A 30 -15.46 0.42 -16.33
N PHE A 31 -14.39 -0.11 -15.73
CA PHE A 31 -14.49 -1.02 -14.60
C PHE A 31 -14.85 -0.28 -13.32
N GLU A 32 -15.47 -0.99 -12.38
CA GLU A 32 -15.81 -0.48 -11.06
C GLU A 32 -15.13 -1.29 -9.97
N ILE A 33 -14.15 -0.70 -9.31
CA ILE A 33 -13.42 -1.36 -8.22
C ILE A 33 -14.31 -1.38 -6.97
N LYS A 34 -14.68 -2.57 -6.51
CA LYS A 34 -15.57 -2.79 -5.34
C LYS A 34 -14.82 -3.16 -4.07
N SER A 35 -13.63 -3.72 -4.22
CA SER A 35 -12.80 -4.12 -3.10
C SER A 35 -11.33 -4.09 -3.45
N ILE A 36 -10.49 -3.82 -2.46
CA ILE A 36 -9.03 -3.85 -2.59
C ILE A 36 -8.40 -4.63 -1.43
N ALA A 37 -7.42 -5.45 -1.75
CA ALA A 37 -6.45 -5.95 -0.78
C ALA A 37 -5.04 -5.57 -1.23
N GLY A 38 -4.24 -5.04 -0.33
CA GLY A 38 -2.90 -4.57 -0.67
C GLY A 38 -1.85 -4.89 0.39
N SER A 39 -0.61 -4.99 -0.06
CA SER A 39 0.57 -5.18 0.78
C SER A 39 1.59 -4.08 0.50
N SER A 40 2.22 -3.52 1.55
CA SER A 40 3.24 -2.48 1.42
C SER A 40 2.75 -1.28 0.60
N MET A 41 3.44 -0.94 -0.49
CA MET A 41 3.02 0.13 -1.39
C MET A 41 1.64 -0.12 -1.99
N GLY A 42 1.27 -1.38 -2.24
CA GLY A 42 -0.09 -1.74 -2.68
C GLY A 42 -1.16 -1.42 -1.63
N ALA A 43 -0.85 -1.56 -0.34
CA ALA A 43 -1.72 -1.13 0.74
C ALA A 43 -1.86 0.41 0.78
N LEU A 44 -0.75 1.12 0.63
CA LEU A 44 -0.76 2.59 0.61
C LEU A 44 -1.59 3.13 -0.56
N VAL A 45 -1.29 2.72 -1.80
CA VAL A 45 -2.02 3.18 -2.99
C VAL A 45 -3.49 2.76 -2.93
N GLY A 46 -3.75 1.51 -2.55
CA GLY A 46 -5.12 0.98 -2.41
C GLY A 46 -5.93 1.71 -1.35
N GLY A 47 -5.32 2.05 -0.20
CA GLY A 47 -5.95 2.80 0.87
C GLY A 47 -6.27 4.24 0.46
N MET A 48 -5.36 4.90 -0.26
CA MET A 48 -5.59 6.24 -0.80
C MET A 48 -6.72 6.24 -1.84
N TYR A 49 -6.82 5.20 -2.66
CA TYR A 49 -7.95 5.04 -3.58
C TYR A 49 -9.25 4.78 -2.83
N ALA A 50 -9.26 3.82 -1.91
CA ALA A 50 -10.45 3.44 -1.15
C ALA A 50 -11.04 4.61 -0.34
N SER A 51 -10.18 5.54 0.12
CA SER A 51 -10.59 6.76 0.80
C SER A 51 -11.00 7.91 -0.14
N GLY A 52 -10.98 7.71 -1.47
CA GLY A 52 -11.28 8.75 -2.46
C GLY A 52 -10.17 9.80 -2.64
N ASN A 53 -8.98 9.56 -2.12
CA ASN A 53 -7.88 10.52 -2.10
C ASN A 53 -6.73 10.20 -3.06
N LEU A 54 -6.92 9.26 -4.01
CA LEU A 54 -5.85 8.85 -4.93
C LEU A 54 -5.29 10.02 -5.75
N GLY A 55 -6.15 10.92 -6.25
CA GLY A 55 -5.72 12.08 -7.02
C GLY A 55 -4.88 13.07 -6.22
N VAL A 56 -5.26 13.32 -4.97
CA VAL A 56 -4.48 14.17 -4.04
C VAL A 56 -3.14 13.53 -3.74
N PHE A 57 -3.11 12.23 -3.48
CA PHE A 57 -1.91 11.45 -3.24
C PHE A 57 -0.98 11.44 -4.46
N LYS A 58 -1.51 11.19 -5.67
CA LYS A 58 -0.75 11.25 -6.92
C LYS A 58 -0.09 12.61 -7.10
N ASN A 59 -0.85 13.70 -6.94
CA ASN A 59 -0.33 15.05 -7.08
C ASN A 59 0.76 15.36 -6.05
N TRP A 60 0.60 14.88 -4.82
CA TRP A 60 1.61 15.00 -3.78
C TRP A 60 2.88 14.22 -4.16
N MET A 61 2.76 12.97 -4.59
CA MET A 61 3.88 12.15 -5.04
C MET A 61 4.65 12.76 -6.22
N CYS A 62 3.95 13.35 -7.20
CA CYS A 62 4.57 13.99 -8.36
C CYS A 62 5.33 15.29 -8.01
N LYS A 63 5.00 15.93 -6.88
CA LYS A 63 5.68 17.15 -6.41
C LYS A 63 6.92 16.83 -5.56
N ILE A 64 7.06 15.61 -5.09
CA ILE A 64 8.21 15.21 -4.29
C ILE A 64 9.42 15.07 -5.21
N ASP A 65 10.39 15.96 -5.05
CA ASP A 65 11.68 15.83 -5.69
C ASP A 65 12.56 14.76 -5.00
N LYS A 66 13.69 14.41 -5.61
CA LYS A 66 14.62 13.41 -5.05
C LYS A 66 15.10 13.77 -3.64
N LYS A 67 15.28 15.06 -3.35
CA LYS A 67 15.74 15.56 -2.05
C LYS A 67 14.64 15.46 -1.01
N ALA A 68 13.40 15.81 -1.36
CA ALA A 68 12.25 15.67 -0.49
C ALA A 68 11.92 14.19 -0.24
N MET A 69 12.03 13.34 -1.26
CA MET A 69 11.90 11.89 -1.10
C MET A 69 12.98 11.34 -0.15
N PHE A 70 14.23 11.77 -0.32
CA PHE A 70 15.32 11.41 0.59
C PHE A 70 15.03 11.84 2.02
N ASN A 71 14.50 13.06 2.22
CA ASN A 71 14.12 13.57 3.53
C ASN A 71 12.92 12.84 4.15
N LEU A 72 11.97 12.36 3.33
CA LEU A 72 10.84 11.55 3.80
C LEU A 72 11.28 10.16 4.26
N VAL A 73 12.25 9.60 3.58
CA VAL A 73 12.88 8.33 3.93
C VAL A 73 13.93 8.51 5.03
N ASP A 74 14.20 9.75 5.44
CA ASP A 74 15.14 10.22 6.46
C ASP A 74 16.20 9.21 6.87
N PHE A 75 17.32 9.21 6.14
CA PHE A 75 18.55 8.53 6.56
C PHE A 75 19.18 9.23 7.77
N THR A 76 18.36 9.67 8.71
CA THR A 76 18.90 10.05 10.00
C THR A 76 19.37 8.74 10.63
N LEU A 77 20.66 8.49 10.56
CA LEU A 77 21.38 7.55 11.39
C LEU A 77 21.02 7.86 12.86
N SER A 78 19.84 7.41 13.30
CA SER A 78 19.64 7.21 14.72
C SER A 78 20.66 6.16 15.14
N LYS A 79 21.11 6.17 16.36
CA LYS A 79 22.07 5.17 16.88
C LYS A 79 21.64 3.71 16.60
N ASN A 80 20.44 3.50 16.09
CA ASN A 80 19.84 2.22 15.69
C ASN A 80 19.58 2.06 14.17
N GLY A 81 20.03 3.00 13.31
CA GLY A 81 20.05 2.83 11.84
C GLY A 81 18.70 2.84 11.10
N LEU A 82 17.57 3.05 11.78
CA LEU A 82 16.23 2.90 11.19
C LEU A 82 15.46 4.22 11.13
N VAL A 83 14.77 4.44 10.01
CA VAL A 83 13.90 5.60 9.76
C VAL A 83 12.57 5.46 10.50
N LYS A 84 12.12 6.52 11.17
CA LYS A 84 10.77 6.55 11.76
C LYS A 84 9.73 6.73 10.64
N GLY A 85 9.09 5.65 10.18
CA GLY A 85 8.04 5.67 9.15
C GLY A 85 6.83 6.58 9.44
N ASN A 86 6.76 7.16 10.62
CA ASN A 86 5.72 8.13 11.02
C ASN A 86 5.77 9.43 10.22
N ARG A 87 6.91 9.81 9.62
CA ARG A 87 6.99 11.03 8.78
C ARG A 87 6.09 10.92 7.57
N ILE A 88 6.14 9.79 6.84
CA ILE A 88 5.26 9.57 5.68
C ILE A 88 3.79 9.69 6.10
N ILE A 89 3.42 9.04 7.20
CA ILE A 89 2.05 9.10 7.72
C ILE A 89 1.66 10.53 8.12
N ASN A 90 2.56 11.28 8.75
CA ASN A 90 2.29 12.66 9.12
C ASN A 90 2.12 13.58 7.89
N GLU A 91 2.86 13.35 6.82
CA GLU A 91 2.65 14.08 5.56
C GLU A 91 1.32 13.69 4.91
N LEU A 92 0.96 12.40 4.92
CA LEU A 92 -0.34 11.95 4.42
C LEU A 92 -1.49 12.55 5.22
N LYS A 93 -1.37 12.67 6.54
CA LYS A 93 -2.38 13.32 7.40
C LYS A 93 -2.59 14.81 7.13
N LYS A 94 -1.64 15.48 6.46
CA LYS A 94 -1.81 16.88 6.03
C LYS A 94 -2.67 17.01 4.78
N ILE A 95 -2.72 15.97 3.95
CA ILE A 95 -3.41 15.98 2.66
C ILE A 95 -4.74 15.23 2.67
N THR A 96 -4.96 14.37 3.68
CA THR A 96 -6.22 13.62 3.82
C THR A 96 -6.46 13.26 5.30
N PRO A 97 -7.71 13.29 5.79
CA PRO A 97 -8.02 12.86 7.14
C PRO A 97 -7.81 11.35 7.32
N ASP A 98 -7.51 10.93 8.54
CA ASP A 98 -7.55 9.52 8.91
C ASP A 98 -9.01 9.07 9.02
N ILE A 99 -9.33 7.94 8.41
CA ILE A 99 -10.68 7.37 8.37
C ILE A 99 -10.58 5.93 8.88
N ASN A 100 -11.62 5.42 9.51
CA ASN A 100 -11.66 4.01 9.83
C ASN A 100 -11.93 3.19 8.56
N ILE A 101 -11.29 2.05 8.45
CA ILE A 101 -11.37 1.18 7.26
C ILE A 101 -12.81 0.73 6.99
N GLU A 102 -13.57 0.43 8.07
CA GLU A 102 -14.98 0.04 7.97
C GLU A 102 -15.91 1.15 7.44
N ASP A 103 -15.49 2.41 7.49
CA ASP A 103 -16.24 3.56 7.01
C ASP A 103 -15.90 3.95 5.57
N LEU A 104 -14.96 3.22 4.93
CA LEU A 104 -14.58 3.47 3.55
C LEU A 104 -15.69 3.07 2.56
N PRO A 105 -15.86 3.80 1.44
CA PRO A 105 -16.89 3.53 0.45
C PRO A 105 -16.78 2.17 -0.24
N ILE A 106 -15.57 1.57 -0.23
CA ILE A 106 -15.33 0.23 -0.78
C ILE A 106 -14.59 -0.62 0.25
N SER A 107 -14.72 -1.95 0.13
CA SER A 107 -14.01 -2.87 1.01
C SER A 107 -12.50 -2.76 0.81
N TYR A 108 -11.77 -2.55 1.90
CA TYR A 108 -10.32 -2.44 1.88
C TYR A 108 -9.67 -3.33 2.93
N LYS A 109 -8.54 -3.94 2.57
CA LYS A 109 -7.68 -4.67 3.50
C LYS A 109 -6.22 -4.35 3.25
N ALA A 110 -5.49 -4.10 4.35
CA ALA A 110 -4.04 -3.97 4.34
C ALA A 110 -3.40 -5.14 5.07
N ILE A 111 -2.27 -5.60 4.56
CA ILE A 111 -1.52 -6.72 5.15
C ILE A 111 -0.29 -6.18 5.87
N ALA A 112 -0.05 -6.70 7.06
CA ALA A 112 1.21 -6.55 7.79
C ALA A 112 1.68 -7.92 8.31
N THR A 113 2.89 -7.98 8.84
CA THR A 113 3.46 -9.19 9.46
C THR A 113 3.82 -8.88 10.90
N ASP A 114 3.36 -9.68 11.83
CA ASP A 114 3.82 -9.61 13.22
C ASP A 114 5.11 -10.44 13.39
N ILE A 115 6.17 -9.79 13.85
CA ILE A 115 7.49 -10.45 14.01
C ILE A 115 7.45 -11.53 15.08
N GLU A 116 6.73 -11.28 16.18
CA GLU A 116 6.76 -12.18 17.33
C GLU A 116 6.01 -13.47 17.06
N SER A 117 4.77 -13.35 16.57
CA SER A 117 3.96 -14.51 16.24
C SER A 117 4.28 -15.11 14.86
N ARG A 118 5.00 -14.38 13.99
CA ARG A 118 5.28 -14.70 12.58
C ARG A 118 4.02 -14.83 11.72
N ASN A 119 2.90 -14.28 12.19
CA ASN A 119 1.63 -14.36 11.51
C ASN A 119 1.41 -13.16 10.60
N GLU A 120 0.64 -13.42 9.53
CA GLU A 120 0.02 -12.37 8.73
C GLU A 120 -1.07 -11.68 9.55
N ILE A 121 -1.04 -10.35 9.57
CA ILE A 121 -2.06 -9.51 10.19
C ILE A 121 -2.85 -8.80 9.10
N VAL A 122 -4.16 -8.99 9.11
CA VAL A 122 -5.07 -8.37 8.15
C VAL A 122 -5.83 -7.23 8.84
N PHE A 123 -5.60 -6.01 8.36
CA PHE A 123 -6.33 -4.84 8.79
C PHE A 123 -7.58 -4.65 7.91
N GLU A 124 -8.75 -4.71 8.51
CA GLU A 124 -10.04 -4.48 7.87
C GLU A 124 -10.96 -3.58 8.69
N LYS A 125 -10.43 -3.02 9.79
CA LYS A 125 -11.12 -2.10 10.70
C LYS A 125 -10.13 -1.13 11.34
N ASN A 126 -10.68 -0.08 11.97
CA ASN A 126 -9.96 0.99 12.66
C ASN A 126 -9.15 1.87 11.69
N SER A 127 -8.22 2.67 12.22
CA SER A 127 -7.45 3.68 11.51
C SER A 127 -6.78 3.15 10.24
N LEU A 128 -7.13 3.73 9.10
CA LEU A 128 -6.51 3.48 7.79
C LEU A 128 -5.00 3.75 7.84
N PHE A 129 -4.60 4.84 8.47
CA PHE A 129 -3.18 5.19 8.53
C PHE A 129 -2.37 4.30 9.45
N ASN A 130 -2.96 3.74 10.51
CA ASN A 130 -2.28 2.72 11.31
C ASN A 130 -2.07 1.43 10.52
N ALA A 131 -3.05 1.02 9.72
CA ALA A 131 -2.94 -0.13 8.84
C ALA A 131 -1.86 0.09 7.77
N ILE A 132 -1.88 1.23 7.08
CA ILE A 132 -0.86 1.60 6.09
C ILE A 132 0.52 1.66 6.75
N ARG A 133 0.66 2.32 7.92
CA ARG A 133 1.92 2.43 8.65
C ARG A 133 2.53 1.07 8.98
N SER A 134 1.69 0.14 9.40
CA SER A 134 2.13 -1.23 9.67
C SER A 134 2.58 -1.93 8.40
N SER A 135 1.77 -1.82 7.34
CA SER A 135 2.00 -2.49 6.06
C SER A 135 3.26 -2.02 5.34
N ILE A 136 3.69 -0.75 5.51
CA ILE A 136 4.89 -0.18 4.86
C ILE A 136 6.14 -0.23 5.75
N SER A 137 6.14 -0.95 6.87
CA SER A 137 7.26 -1.04 7.81
C SER A 137 8.37 -1.97 7.30
N ILE A 138 9.02 -1.61 6.20
CA ILE A 138 10.05 -2.42 5.52
C ILE A 138 11.22 -2.67 6.48
N PRO A 139 11.56 -3.95 6.77
CA PRO A 139 12.72 -4.29 7.60
C PRO A 139 14.02 -3.72 7.05
N GLY A 140 14.84 -3.16 7.92
CA GLY A 140 16.10 -2.51 7.53
C GLY A 140 15.97 -1.07 7.05
N PHE A 141 14.74 -0.63 6.66
CA PHE A 141 14.46 0.75 6.26
C PHE A 141 13.66 1.50 7.32
N PHE A 142 12.55 0.94 7.78
CA PHE A 142 11.67 1.57 8.75
C PHE A 142 11.69 0.84 10.09
N THR A 143 11.50 1.62 11.17
CA THR A 143 11.24 1.00 12.48
C THR A 143 9.93 0.22 12.40
N PRO A 144 9.85 -0.97 13.00
CA PRO A 144 8.59 -1.68 13.16
C PRO A 144 7.51 -0.78 13.79
N ASN A 145 6.27 -1.01 13.43
CA ASN A 145 5.13 -0.33 14.04
C ASN A 145 4.65 -1.12 15.26
N GLN A 146 4.77 -0.53 16.46
CA GLN A 146 4.19 -1.12 17.65
C GLN A 146 2.72 -0.77 17.74
N LEU A 147 1.86 -1.79 17.76
CA LEU A 147 0.42 -1.64 17.90
C LEU A 147 -0.11 -2.65 18.92
N LYS A 148 -0.50 -2.17 20.09
CA LYS A 148 -0.81 -3.00 21.25
C LYS A 148 0.38 -3.91 21.58
N ASP A 149 0.15 -5.22 21.64
CA ASP A 149 1.15 -6.23 21.95
C ASP A 149 1.87 -6.80 20.71
N MET A 150 1.65 -6.20 19.51
CA MET A 150 2.23 -6.65 18.24
C MET A 150 3.38 -5.75 17.81
N VAL A 151 4.40 -6.35 17.21
CA VAL A 151 5.54 -5.67 16.57
C VAL A 151 5.44 -5.92 15.06
N LEU A 152 4.87 -4.94 14.35
CA LEU A 152 4.45 -5.09 12.97
C LEU A 152 5.50 -4.58 11.97
N ILE A 153 5.75 -5.40 10.96
CA ILE A 153 6.60 -5.10 9.81
C ILE A 153 5.79 -5.23 8.51
N ASP A 154 6.45 -4.91 7.41
CA ASP A 154 5.89 -4.90 6.06
C ASP A 154 5.14 -6.20 5.72
N GLY A 155 3.96 -6.04 5.14
CA GLY A 155 3.10 -7.16 4.74
C GLY A 155 3.69 -8.02 3.61
N GLY A 156 4.60 -7.45 2.82
CA GLY A 156 5.31 -8.17 1.76
C GLY A 156 6.21 -9.30 2.28
N VAL A 157 6.49 -9.33 3.58
CA VAL A 157 7.26 -10.41 4.22
C VAL A 157 6.44 -11.72 4.29
N SER A 158 5.16 -11.63 4.64
CA SER A 158 4.28 -12.82 4.78
C SER A 158 3.39 -13.05 3.56
N ASN A 159 2.89 -11.97 2.93
CA ASN A 159 1.95 -12.07 1.82
C ASN A 159 2.15 -10.89 0.83
N PRO A 160 3.12 -11.01 -0.09
CA PRO A 160 3.45 -9.93 -1.03
C PRO A 160 2.36 -9.61 -2.05
N LEU A 161 1.48 -10.56 -2.37
CA LEU A 161 0.36 -10.41 -3.29
C LEU A 161 -0.90 -11.06 -2.67
N PRO A 162 -1.69 -10.33 -1.87
CA PRO A 162 -2.71 -10.90 -0.98
C PRO A 162 -4.01 -11.29 -1.71
N VAL A 163 -3.92 -12.17 -2.71
CA VAL A 163 -5.05 -12.65 -3.50
C VAL A 163 -6.12 -13.35 -2.64
N ASN A 164 -5.66 -14.06 -1.61
CA ASN A 164 -6.52 -14.81 -0.68
C ASN A 164 -7.23 -13.90 0.36
N ARG A 165 -6.99 -12.58 0.34
CA ARG A 165 -7.54 -11.64 1.33
C ARG A 165 -8.53 -10.65 0.74
N VAL A 166 -8.58 -10.45 -0.56
CA VAL A 166 -9.53 -9.55 -1.18
C VAL A 166 -10.97 -10.05 -1.01
N ARG A 167 -11.88 -9.16 -0.66
CA ARG A 167 -13.31 -9.50 -0.58
C ARG A 167 -13.89 -9.59 -1.98
N ARG A 168 -14.44 -10.75 -2.31
CA ARG A 168 -15.11 -10.99 -3.60
C ARG A 168 -16.59 -10.59 -3.53
N CYS A 169 -17.12 -10.11 -4.64
CA CYS A 169 -18.55 -9.91 -4.83
C CYS A 169 -19.05 -10.75 -6.02
N LYS A 170 -20.38 -10.88 -6.12
CA LYS A 170 -20.98 -11.70 -7.18
C LYS A 170 -20.65 -11.13 -8.57
N ASN A 171 -20.17 -11.98 -9.46
CA ASN A 171 -19.84 -11.66 -10.86
C ASN A 171 -18.73 -10.61 -11.02
N ASP A 172 -17.84 -10.45 -10.04
CA ASP A 172 -16.67 -9.60 -10.19
C ASP A 172 -15.53 -10.31 -10.96
N LEU A 173 -14.64 -9.50 -11.51
CA LEU A 173 -13.33 -9.96 -11.97
C LEU A 173 -12.32 -9.84 -10.82
N LEU A 174 -11.52 -10.89 -10.62
CA LEU A 174 -10.34 -10.81 -9.77
C LEU A 174 -9.15 -10.36 -10.60
N ILE A 175 -8.62 -9.18 -10.28
CA ILE A 175 -7.43 -8.63 -10.93
C ILE A 175 -6.33 -8.52 -9.87
N ALA A 176 -5.21 -9.19 -10.12
CA ALA A 176 -4.02 -9.10 -9.27
C ALA A 176 -2.90 -8.42 -10.03
N VAL A 177 -2.36 -7.34 -9.45
CA VAL A 177 -1.28 -6.55 -10.05
C VAL A 177 -0.01 -6.83 -9.27
N ASP A 178 0.93 -7.50 -9.92
CA ASP A 178 2.27 -7.75 -9.37
C ASP A 178 3.31 -6.85 -10.05
N VAL A 179 3.87 -5.91 -9.29
CA VAL A 179 4.93 -5.00 -9.76
C VAL A 179 6.34 -5.53 -9.45
N SER A 180 6.44 -6.73 -8.88
CA SER A 180 7.70 -7.39 -8.52
C SER A 180 8.23 -8.32 -9.61
N GLY A 181 7.49 -8.47 -10.70
CA GLY A 181 7.86 -9.32 -11.83
C GLY A 181 9.26 -9.05 -12.38
N PRO A 182 9.91 -10.03 -13.02
CA PRO A 182 11.22 -9.85 -13.64
C PRO A 182 11.15 -8.77 -14.71
N LEU A 183 12.15 -7.89 -14.73
CA LEU A 183 12.29 -6.94 -15.84
C LEU A 183 12.53 -7.73 -17.14
N PRO A 184 11.90 -7.34 -18.26
CA PRO A 184 12.24 -7.94 -19.54
C PRO A 184 13.74 -7.75 -19.79
N LEU A 185 14.40 -8.83 -20.15
CA LEU A 185 15.81 -8.76 -20.55
C LEU A 185 15.91 -7.80 -21.72
N THR A 186 16.50 -6.63 -21.51
CA THR A 186 16.88 -5.76 -22.60
C THR A 186 17.89 -6.54 -23.45
N LYS A 187 17.52 -6.91 -24.68
CA LYS A 187 18.51 -7.39 -25.64
C LYS A 187 19.56 -6.30 -25.73
N SER A 188 20.79 -6.60 -25.28
CA SER A 188 21.94 -5.74 -25.57
C SER A 188 22.00 -5.64 -27.10
N SER A 189 21.76 -4.45 -27.64
CA SER A 189 22.11 -4.14 -29.00
C SER A 189 23.65 -4.23 -29.11
N ASN A 190 24.11 -5.31 -29.71
CA ASN A 190 25.48 -5.39 -30.22
C ASN A 190 25.69 -4.33 -31.30
#